data_feb78e0c430fb60a73247e9c0688a2d8
#
_entry.id   feb78e0c430fb60a73247e9c0688a2d8
#
_cell.length_a   1.000
_cell.length_b   1.000
_cell.length_c   1.000
_cell.angle_alpha   90.00
_cell.angle_beta   90.00
_cell.angle_gamma   90.00
#
_symmetry.space_group_name_H-M   'P 1'
#
loop_
_entity.id
_entity.type
_entity.pdbx_description
1 polymer ?
#
loop_
_entity_poly.entity_id
_entity_poly.type
_entity_poly.pdbx_seq_one_letter_code
_entity_poly.pdbx_strand_id
1 'polypeptide(L)'
;MSQDYDLVIIGGGILGTSIAYFLSFLNKTKKIAVIEQAHKVAFHASSRNTGKVHAPYLYNPETKKIFAKTSFHGYEMLETYSKLKNLSFKKDGVLEVSLDENGTKILEKYLKWGKQNGLQDTDIKLIDKNELKKIEPEIKCESALYVYKDASTDYSKLTSMVMNDSVNNGINFMLDTKVTNIKKIDGKWKITLNSNYEIFANFLINAAGGEAIDIAHKTGVAEKLTDVHFRGEYWKTPKEYNNLTKTSVYSVPEYPDYPFLDPHWIIRVDGNCEIGPNALPVFSPYGYNKSENIKQFIPKMLEMLRSGARKTILDKQFQELAINEIRTAMSKSTMINRVKQFLPKINIEKITERGIAGIRSSVINEDGKFVPDVILQEDSMAFHILNYNSPGATGALPFSAYIVNHLSNNGIFQNENLDAQCGPWKFSKIIENITF
;
A
#
# COMPACT_ATOMS: atom_id res chain seq x y z
N MET A 1 -18.96 -24.93 -20.15
CA MET A 1 -19.97 -24.53 -19.14
C MET A 1 -19.46 -23.28 -18.46
N SER A 2 -20.25 -22.22 -18.39
CA SER A 2 -19.91 -21.01 -17.62
C SER A 2 -19.88 -21.37 -16.14
N GLN A 3 -18.92 -20.83 -15.40
CA GLN A 3 -18.81 -21.05 -13.97
C GLN A 3 -19.45 -19.88 -13.22
N ASP A 4 -20.44 -20.19 -12.36
CA ASP A 4 -21.17 -19.21 -11.57
C ASP A 4 -20.59 -19.12 -10.15
N TYR A 5 -20.39 -17.88 -9.68
CA TYR A 5 -19.93 -17.55 -8.33
C TYR A 5 -20.95 -16.68 -7.59
N ASP A 6 -21.06 -16.84 -6.29
CA ASP A 6 -21.81 -15.89 -5.46
C ASP A 6 -21.07 -14.54 -5.38
N LEU A 7 -19.74 -14.59 -5.31
CA LEU A 7 -18.90 -13.43 -5.18
C LEU A 7 -17.57 -13.61 -5.91
N VAL A 8 -17.15 -12.56 -6.63
CA VAL A 8 -15.81 -12.48 -7.25
C VAL A 8 -15.06 -11.30 -6.68
N ILE A 9 -13.82 -11.53 -6.25
CA ILE A 9 -12.86 -10.50 -5.85
C ILE A 9 -11.86 -10.31 -6.98
N ILE A 10 -11.71 -9.09 -7.49
CA ILE A 10 -10.72 -8.75 -8.51
C ILE A 10 -9.50 -8.16 -7.83
N GLY A 11 -8.37 -8.85 -7.92
CA GLY A 11 -7.06 -8.49 -7.36
C GLY A 11 -6.62 -9.41 -6.23
N GLY A 12 -5.53 -10.14 -6.45
CA GLY A 12 -4.84 -11.01 -5.47
C GLY A 12 -3.72 -10.29 -4.70
N GLY A 13 -3.83 -8.97 -4.52
CA GLY A 13 -2.99 -8.21 -3.60
C GLY A 13 -3.32 -8.53 -2.14
N ILE A 14 -2.55 -7.96 -1.20
CA ILE A 14 -2.76 -8.21 0.23
C ILE A 14 -4.20 -7.91 0.67
N LEU A 15 -4.83 -6.87 0.10
CA LEU A 15 -6.21 -6.49 0.46
C LEU A 15 -7.22 -7.52 -0.02
N GLY A 16 -7.25 -7.84 -1.33
CA GLY A 16 -8.21 -8.81 -1.88
C GLY A 16 -8.02 -10.20 -1.28
N THR A 17 -6.77 -10.62 -1.04
CA THR A 17 -6.47 -11.88 -0.37
C THR A 17 -6.95 -11.89 1.09
N SER A 18 -6.82 -10.75 1.81
CA SER A 18 -7.30 -10.63 3.19
C SER A 18 -8.83 -10.60 3.28
N ILE A 19 -9.53 -9.99 2.30
CA ILE A 19 -10.99 -10.05 2.20
C ILE A 19 -11.44 -11.50 1.99
N ALA A 20 -10.79 -12.21 1.05
CA ALA A 20 -11.06 -13.63 0.81
C ALA A 20 -10.85 -14.47 2.06
N TYR A 21 -9.80 -14.17 2.84
CA TYR A 21 -9.50 -14.83 4.10
C TYR A 21 -10.66 -14.74 5.09
N PHE A 22 -11.16 -13.55 5.40
CA PHE A 22 -12.28 -13.40 6.33
C PHE A 22 -13.57 -14.04 5.80
N LEU A 23 -13.87 -13.86 4.51
CA LEU A 23 -15.02 -14.50 3.87
C LEU A 23 -14.96 -16.03 3.95
N SER A 24 -13.77 -16.62 3.86
CA SER A 24 -13.60 -18.07 3.94
C SER A 24 -14.00 -18.69 5.29
N PHE A 25 -13.97 -17.91 6.37
CA PHE A 25 -14.44 -18.35 7.68
C PHE A 25 -15.92 -18.04 7.95
N LEU A 26 -16.42 -16.94 7.36
CA LEU A 26 -17.73 -16.38 7.68
C LEU A 26 -18.83 -16.80 6.68
N ASN A 27 -18.46 -17.30 5.49
CA ASN A 27 -19.37 -17.59 4.39
C ASN A 27 -18.97 -18.90 3.68
N LYS A 28 -18.90 -20.00 4.45
CA LYS A 28 -18.41 -21.31 3.97
C LYS A 28 -19.26 -21.94 2.88
N THR A 29 -20.55 -21.59 2.81
CA THR A 29 -21.48 -22.13 1.81
C THR A 29 -21.41 -21.40 0.47
N LYS A 30 -20.75 -20.25 0.40
CA LYS A 30 -20.66 -19.40 -0.80
C LYS A 30 -19.52 -19.84 -1.72
N LYS A 31 -19.81 -19.79 -3.03
CA LYS A 31 -18.79 -19.97 -4.07
C LYS A 31 -18.10 -18.63 -4.32
N ILE A 32 -16.86 -18.50 -3.83
CA ILE A 32 -16.08 -17.27 -3.90
C ILE A 32 -14.83 -17.51 -4.75
N ALA A 33 -14.54 -16.59 -5.69
CA ALA A 33 -13.29 -16.60 -6.44
C ALA A 33 -12.52 -15.30 -6.25
N VAL A 34 -11.19 -15.42 -6.26
CA VAL A 34 -10.25 -14.30 -6.40
C VAL A 34 -9.57 -14.40 -7.76
N ILE A 35 -9.62 -13.34 -8.55
CA ILE A 35 -8.98 -13.27 -9.87
C ILE A 35 -7.71 -12.42 -9.74
N GLU A 36 -6.56 -13.01 -10.09
CA GLU A 36 -5.26 -12.34 -10.10
C GLU A 36 -4.58 -12.52 -11.46
N GLN A 37 -4.19 -11.41 -12.07
CA GLN A 37 -3.57 -11.43 -13.40
C GLN A 37 -2.14 -11.98 -13.43
N ALA A 38 -1.44 -11.91 -12.30
CA ALA A 38 -0.08 -12.43 -12.18
C ALA A 38 -0.09 -13.93 -11.79
N HIS A 39 1.04 -14.59 -12.02
CA HIS A 39 1.24 -16.02 -11.69
C HIS A 39 1.25 -16.30 -10.18
N LYS A 40 1.21 -15.29 -9.33
CA LYS A 40 1.14 -15.41 -7.87
C LYS A 40 0.48 -14.18 -7.26
N VAL A 41 -0.06 -14.34 -6.06
CA VAL A 41 -0.57 -13.23 -5.26
C VAL A 41 0.54 -12.27 -4.84
N ALA A 42 0.17 -11.05 -4.50
CA ALA A 42 1.09 -9.99 -4.09
C ALA A 42 2.22 -9.67 -5.09
N PHE A 43 2.07 -9.97 -6.36
CA PHE A 43 3.14 -9.79 -7.35
C PHE A 43 3.52 -8.32 -7.60
N HIS A 44 2.57 -7.42 -7.43
CA HIS A 44 2.73 -5.97 -7.66
C HIS A 44 2.99 -5.20 -6.35
N ALA A 45 2.28 -4.11 -6.09
CA ALA A 45 2.52 -3.19 -4.98
C ALA A 45 2.64 -3.87 -3.60
N SER A 46 1.91 -4.96 -3.36
CA SER A 46 1.90 -5.68 -2.09
C SER A 46 3.26 -6.30 -1.70
N SER A 47 4.12 -6.64 -2.66
CA SER A 47 5.48 -7.16 -2.38
C SER A 47 6.60 -6.21 -2.81
N ARG A 48 6.28 -5.16 -3.56
CA ARG A 48 7.25 -4.21 -4.13
C ARG A 48 7.28 -2.90 -3.34
N ASN A 49 7.25 -3.01 -2.02
CA ASN A 49 7.28 -1.92 -1.05
C ASN A 49 8.51 -2.03 -0.14
N THR A 50 8.63 -1.17 0.85
CA THR A 50 9.76 -1.16 1.79
C THR A 50 9.76 -2.35 2.77
N GLY A 51 8.67 -3.10 2.87
CA GLY A 51 8.50 -4.17 3.86
C GLY A 51 8.21 -3.66 5.27
N LYS A 52 7.99 -2.35 5.45
CA LYS A 52 7.72 -1.77 6.76
C LYS A 52 6.26 -1.95 7.19
N VAL A 53 6.09 -2.26 8.47
CA VAL A 53 4.82 -2.29 9.19
C VAL A 53 4.74 -0.99 9.97
N HIS A 54 4.17 0.05 9.32
CA HIS A 54 4.21 1.40 9.85
C HIS A 54 3.17 1.64 10.95
N ALA A 55 3.61 2.24 12.05
CA ALA A 55 2.73 2.89 13.01
C ALA A 55 2.07 4.14 12.39
N PRO A 56 0.89 4.57 12.90
CA PRO A 56 0.08 5.63 12.26
C PRO A 56 0.55 7.07 12.57
N TYR A 57 1.84 7.34 12.61
CA TYR A 57 2.36 8.68 12.93
C TYR A 57 2.35 9.66 11.75
N LEU A 58 2.35 9.13 10.50
CA LEU A 58 2.30 9.93 9.27
C LEU A 58 0.88 10.29 8.81
N TYR A 59 -0.15 9.84 9.54
CA TYR A 59 -1.53 10.01 9.10
C TYR A 59 -2.21 11.13 9.86
N ASN A 60 -2.63 12.15 9.12
CA ASN A 60 -3.51 13.16 9.66
C ASN A 60 -4.81 12.50 10.16
N PRO A 61 -5.15 12.61 11.46
CA PRO A 61 -6.30 11.92 12.06
C PRO A 61 -7.65 12.36 11.49
N GLU A 62 -7.71 13.53 10.82
CA GLU A 62 -8.95 14.04 10.24
C GLU A 62 -9.12 13.61 8.77
N THR A 63 -8.03 13.60 7.98
CA THR A 63 -8.09 13.39 6.53
C THR A 63 -7.64 12.00 6.09
N LYS A 64 -7.04 11.19 6.99
CA LYS A 64 -6.56 9.81 6.72
C LYS A 64 -7.03 8.83 7.79
N LYS A 65 -8.31 8.91 8.16
CA LYS A 65 -8.90 8.13 9.28
C LYS A 65 -8.80 6.62 9.06
N ILE A 66 -9.11 6.15 7.85
CA ILE A 66 -9.09 4.71 7.52
C ILE A 66 -7.66 4.19 7.65
N PHE A 67 -6.69 4.85 7.04
CA PHE A 67 -5.29 4.44 7.13
C PHE A 67 -4.76 4.48 8.58
N ALA A 68 -5.06 5.54 9.33
CA ALA A 68 -4.61 5.69 10.71
C ALA A 68 -5.10 4.55 11.60
N LYS A 69 -6.42 4.33 11.60
CA LYS A 69 -7.06 3.36 12.48
C LYS A 69 -6.70 1.92 12.09
N THR A 70 -6.73 1.62 10.80
CA THR A 70 -6.38 0.27 10.33
C THR A 70 -4.90 -0.05 10.52
N SER A 71 -3.99 0.92 10.37
CA SER A 71 -2.56 0.68 10.63
C SER A 71 -2.28 0.44 12.11
N PHE A 72 -2.97 1.16 13.01
CA PHE A 72 -2.81 0.96 14.46
C PHE A 72 -3.13 -0.48 14.86
N HIS A 73 -4.29 -1.01 14.45
CA HIS A 73 -4.69 -2.39 14.77
C HIS A 73 -3.99 -3.42 13.88
N GLY A 74 -3.62 -3.03 12.66
CA GLY A 74 -2.93 -3.89 11.70
C GLY A 74 -1.56 -4.34 12.17
N TYR A 75 -0.83 -3.48 12.90
CA TYR A 75 0.46 -3.85 13.46
C TYR A 75 0.36 -5.11 14.34
N GLU A 76 -0.56 -5.12 15.28
CA GLU A 76 -0.75 -6.24 16.22
C GLU A 76 -1.28 -7.50 15.52
N MET A 77 -2.18 -7.31 14.53
CA MET A 77 -2.69 -8.43 13.74
C MET A 77 -1.57 -9.06 12.90
N LEU A 78 -0.74 -8.26 12.25
CA LEU A 78 0.40 -8.76 11.47
C LEU A 78 1.44 -9.45 12.33
N GLU A 79 1.75 -8.93 13.51
CA GLU A 79 2.64 -9.57 14.48
C GLU A 79 2.09 -10.95 14.91
N THR A 80 0.82 -10.99 15.32
CA THR A 80 0.14 -12.20 15.76
C THR A 80 0.13 -13.28 14.67
N TYR A 81 -0.24 -12.87 13.44
CA TYR A 81 -0.28 -13.80 12.31
C TYR A 81 1.12 -14.29 11.92
N SER A 82 2.10 -13.39 11.89
CA SER A 82 3.48 -13.76 11.60
C SER A 82 4.04 -14.76 12.60
N LYS A 83 3.77 -14.55 13.90
CA LYS A 83 4.14 -15.50 14.94
C LYS A 83 3.46 -16.86 14.76
N LEU A 84 2.15 -16.88 14.48
CA LEU A 84 1.40 -18.12 14.25
C LEU A 84 1.94 -18.93 13.07
N LYS A 85 2.32 -18.24 11.99
CA LYS A 85 2.77 -18.85 10.73
C LYS A 85 4.29 -18.97 10.60
N ASN A 86 5.03 -18.64 11.64
CA ASN A 86 6.52 -18.62 11.65
C ASN A 86 7.08 -17.77 10.50
N LEU A 87 6.48 -16.59 10.28
CA LEU A 87 6.94 -15.61 9.30
C LEU A 87 7.86 -14.59 9.97
N SER A 88 8.75 -14.00 9.18
CA SER A 88 9.65 -12.95 9.65
C SER A 88 8.87 -11.69 10.04
N PHE A 89 9.01 -11.25 11.28
CA PHE A 89 8.51 -10.00 11.81
C PHE A 89 9.55 -9.43 12.77
N LYS A 90 10.20 -8.33 12.37
CA LYS A 90 11.29 -7.74 13.15
C LYS A 90 10.85 -6.37 13.66
N LYS A 91 10.81 -6.21 14.98
CA LYS A 91 10.55 -4.93 15.66
C LYS A 91 11.84 -4.10 15.65
N ASP A 92 12.10 -3.43 14.56
CA ASP A 92 13.33 -2.67 14.33
C ASP A 92 13.12 -1.15 14.38
N GLY A 93 11.88 -0.69 14.54
CA GLY A 93 11.54 0.71 14.59
C GLY A 93 11.86 1.46 13.29
N VAL A 94 11.65 2.78 13.33
CA VAL A 94 12.05 3.71 12.27
C VAL A 94 12.46 5.05 12.87
N LEU A 95 13.39 5.74 12.24
CA LEU A 95 13.75 7.12 12.53
C LEU A 95 13.30 8.01 11.38
N GLU A 96 12.51 9.03 11.71
CA GLU A 96 12.23 10.14 10.82
C GLU A 96 13.12 11.31 11.24
N VAL A 97 14.07 11.73 10.39
CA VAL A 97 15.06 12.77 10.76
C VAL A 97 14.76 14.12 10.11
N SER A 98 15.01 15.19 10.83
CA SER A 98 15.05 16.54 10.28
C SER A 98 16.50 17.04 10.15
N LEU A 99 16.75 17.84 9.12
CA LEU A 99 18.05 18.44 8.87
C LEU A 99 18.13 19.90 9.34
N ASP A 100 16.98 20.49 9.69
CA ASP A 100 16.84 21.87 10.11
C ASP A 100 15.66 22.07 11.09
N GLU A 101 15.48 23.31 11.57
CA GLU A 101 14.40 23.66 12.50
C GLU A 101 13.00 23.55 11.87
N ASN A 102 12.85 23.78 10.58
CA ASN A 102 11.55 23.65 9.91
C ASN A 102 11.12 22.19 9.83
N GLY A 103 12.05 21.30 9.52
CA GLY A 103 11.81 19.86 9.58
C GLY A 103 11.47 19.40 11.00
N THR A 104 12.09 19.97 12.04
CA THR A 104 11.75 19.66 13.44
C THR A 104 10.27 19.96 13.76
N LYS A 105 9.73 21.09 13.28
CA LYS A 105 8.30 21.42 13.45
C LYS A 105 7.37 20.40 12.76
N ILE A 106 7.82 19.84 11.63
CA ILE A 106 7.08 18.76 10.97
C ILE A 106 7.12 17.49 11.80
N LEU A 107 8.25 17.14 12.41
CA LEU A 107 8.36 16.00 13.33
C LEU A 107 7.48 16.16 14.57
N GLU A 108 7.37 17.36 15.14
CA GLU A 108 6.45 17.69 16.23
C GLU A 108 4.99 17.46 15.81
N LYS A 109 4.62 17.87 14.60
CA LYS A 109 3.31 17.59 14.01
C LYS A 109 3.06 16.09 13.87
N TYR A 110 4.04 15.32 13.40
CA TYR A 110 3.94 13.86 13.28
C TYR A 110 3.83 13.18 14.63
N LEU A 111 4.57 13.63 15.65
CA LEU A 111 4.41 13.18 17.03
C LEU A 111 2.99 13.39 17.53
N LYS A 112 2.44 14.61 17.31
CA LYS A 112 1.05 14.93 17.68
C LYS A 112 0.05 14.01 16.98
N TRP A 113 0.19 13.81 15.69
CA TRP A 113 -0.67 12.89 14.93
C TRP A 113 -0.57 11.44 15.42
N GLY A 114 0.65 10.96 15.68
CA GLY A 114 0.87 9.62 16.23
C GLY A 114 0.12 9.42 17.54
N LYS A 115 0.22 10.37 18.45
CA LYS A 115 -0.50 10.33 19.74
C LYS A 115 -2.03 10.41 19.57
N GLN A 116 -2.53 11.25 18.68
CA GLN A 116 -3.96 11.33 18.35
C GLN A 116 -4.48 10.03 17.72
N ASN A 117 -3.63 9.30 17.01
CA ASN A 117 -3.93 8.01 16.41
C ASN A 117 -3.68 6.83 17.36
N GLY A 118 -3.42 7.08 18.67
CA GLY A 118 -3.36 6.06 19.72
C GLY A 118 -1.97 5.64 20.18
N LEU A 119 -0.87 6.17 19.59
CA LEU A 119 0.49 5.85 20.03
C LEU A 119 0.80 6.46 21.40
N GLN A 120 1.46 5.69 22.26
CA GLN A 120 1.88 6.09 23.60
C GLN A 120 3.32 6.64 23.57
N ASP A 121 3.77 7.24 24.68
CA ASP A 121 5.15 7.73 24.82
C ASP A 121 6.21 6.62 24.71
N THR A 122 5.83 5.37 24.97
CA THR A 122 6.65 4.19 24.75
C THR A 122 6.76 3.77 23.27
N ASP A 123 5.83 4.22 22.43
CA ASP A 123 5.75 3.85 21.03
C ASP A 123 6.47 4.85 20.12
N ILE A 124 6.52 6.14 20.53
CA ILE A 124 7.04 7.24 19.72
C ILE A 124 7.62 8.37 20.58
N LYS A 125 8.79 8.88 20.20
CA LYS A 125 9.49 9.95 20.95
C LYS A 125 10.26 10.87 20.01
N LEU A 126 10.14 12.18 20.21
CA LEU A 126 11.05 13.16 19.60
C LEU A 126 12.33 13.22 20.43
N ILE A 127 13.48 13.09 19.77
CA ILE A 127 14.81 13.09 20.38
C ILE A 127 15.71 14.11 19.69
N ASP A 128 16.61 14.72 20.45
CA ASP A 128 17.59 15.66 19.90
C ASP A 128 18.80 14.95 19.30
N LYS A 129 19.65 15.71 18.60
CA LYS A 129 20.88 15.20 17.97
C LYS A 129 21.85 14.54 18.95
N ASN A 130 21.91 14.96 20.21
CA ASN A 130 22.83 14.42 21.20
C ASN A 130 22.33 13.07 21.73
N GLU A 131 21.03 12.94 21.92
CA GLU A 131 20.39 11.67 22.28
C GLU A 131 20.51 10.67 21.12
N LEU A 132 20.22 11.12 19.88
CA LEU A 132 20.34 10.25 18.70
C LEU A 132 21.77 9.77 18.49
N LYS A 133 22.79 10.61 18.67
CA LYS A 133 24.19 10.23 18.49
C LYS A 133 24.65 9.08 19.40
N LYS A 134 24.01 8.90 20.56
CA LYS A 134 24.30 7.78 21.46
C LYS A 134 23.72 6.46 20.96
N ILE A 135 22.64 6.51 20.18
CA ILE A 135 21.89 5.35 19.68
C ILE A 135 22.36 4.96 18.29
N GLU A 136 22.46 5.97 17.40
CA GLU A 136 22.82 5.86 15.98
C GLU A 136 23.92 6.88 15.62
N PRO A 137 25.20 6.59 15.94
CA PRO A 137 26.31 7.55 15.83
C PRO A 137 26.60 8.00 14.41
N GLU A 138 26.15 7.26 13.40
CA GLU A 138 26.40 7.51 11.99
C GLU A 138 25.39 8.47 11.35
N ILE A 139 24.29 8.75 12.04
CA ILE A 139 23.23 9.64 11.57
C ILE A 139 23.57 11.09 11.94
N LYS A 140 23.45 11.97 10.93
CA LYS A 140 23.56 13.42 11.08
C LYS A 140 22.17 14.06 10.93
N CYS A 141 21.69 14.74 11.95
CA CYS A 141 20.42 15.46 11.93
C CYS A 141 20.39 16.61 12.92
N GLU A 142 19.34 17.43 12.91
CA GLU A 142 19.02 18.40 13.95
C GLU A 142 18.17 17.76 15.05
N SER A 143 17.16 16.99 14.66
CA SER A 143 16.31 16.21 15.54
C SER A 143 15.79 14.94 14.83
N ALA A 144 15.24 14.00 15.59
CA ALA A 144 14.65 12.79 15.04
C ALA A 144 13.38 12.39 15.80
N LEU A 145 12.40 11.89 15.09
CA LEU A 145 11.25 11.20 15.65
C LEU A 145 11.55 9.70 15.64
N TYR A 146 11.77 9.11 16.80
CA TYR A 146 11.96 7.67 16.92
C TYR A 146 10.60 7.00 17.13
N VAL A 147 10.22 6.16 16.20
CA VAL A 147 9.01 5.36 16.25
C VAL A 147 9.38 3.92 16.58
N TYR A 148 9.29 3.56 17.85
CA TYR A 148 9.63 2.23 18.36
C TYR A 148 8.61 1.18 17.92
N LYS A 149 7.32 1.58 17.83
CA LYS A 149 6.21 0.71 17.36
C LYS A 149 6.16 0.69 15.83
N ASP A 150 7.28 0.39 15.19
CA ASP A 150 7.40 0.13 13.77
C ASP A 150 8.18 -1.19 13.58
N ALA A 151 7.94 -1.89 12.47
CA ALA A 151 8.55 -3.20 12.25
C ALA A 151 8.83 -3.45 10.76
N SER A 152 9.54 -4.54 10.47
CA SER A 152 9.76 -5.04 9.11
C SER A 152 9.19 -6.44 8.95
N THR A 153 8.61 -6.73 7.77
CA THR A 153 8.09 -8.04 7.38
C THR A 153 8.28 -8.31 5.90
N ASP A 154 8.03 -9.55 5.48
CA ASP A 154 7.94 -9.96 4.07
C ASP A 154 6.45 -10.08 3.69
N TYR A 155 5.89 -9.02 3.13
CA TYR A 155 4.49 -9.01 2.70
C TYR A 155 4.18 -10.01 1.58
N SER A 156 5.16 -10.42 0.78
CA SER A 156 4.96 -11.45 -0.25
C SER A 156 4.65 -12.79 0.39
N LYS A 157 5.49 -13.21 1.35
CA LYS A 157 5.29 -14.46 2.09
C LYS A 157 4.03 -14.41 2.94
N LEU A 158 3.77 -13.28 3.60
CA LEU A 158 2.57 -13.10 4.41
C LEU A 158 1.30 -13.26 3.56
N THR A 159 1.19 -12.57 2.43
CA THR A 159 0.02 -12.66 1.55
C THR A 159 -0.15 -14.06 0.97
N SER A 160 0.95 -14.73 0.60
CA SER A 160 0.88 -16.12 0.13
C SER A 160 0.35 -17.07 1.20
N MET A 161 0.71 -16.85 2.47
CA MET A 161 0.20 -17.66 3.57
C MET A 161 -1.28 -17.40 3.83
N VAL A 162 -1.72 -16.13 3.77
CA VAL A 162 -3.14 -15.76 3.87
C VAL A 162 -3.96 -16.37 2.72
N MET A 163 -3.41 -16.40 1.49
CA MET A 163 -4.02 -17.11 0.36
C MET A 163 -4.16 -18.60 0.65
N ASN A 164 -3.10 -19.26 1.14
CA ASN A 164 -3.13 -20.70 1.42
C ASN A 164 -4.20 -21.04 2.45
N ASP A 165 -4.32 -20.25 3.53
CA ASP A 165 -5.38 -20.41 4.52
C ASP A 165 -6.78 -20.26 3.89
N SER A 166 -6.95 -19.29 2.98
CA SER A 166 -8.22 -19.07 2.26
C SER A 166 -8.56 -20.23 1.33
N VAL A 167 -7.58 -20.75 0.60
CA VAL A 167 -7.76 -21.92 -0.29
C VAL A 167 -8.13 -23.16 0.52
N ASN A 168 -7.48 -23.40 1.66
CA ASN A 168 -7.81 -24.51 2.55
C ASN A 168 -9.25 -24.42 3.11
N ASN A 169 -9.81 -23.22 3.14
CA ASN A 169 -11.21 -22.97 3.53
C ASN A 169 -12.18 -22.87 2.31
N GLY A 170 -11.74 -23.23 1.10
CA GLY A 170 -12.62 -23.38 -0.07
C GLY A 170 -12.67 -22.18 -1.02
N ILE A 171 -11.87 -21.15 -0.84
CA ILE A 171 -11.79 -20.04 -1.81
C ILE A 171 -11.03 -20.48 -3.08
N ASN A 172 -11.58 -20.16 -4.24
CA ASN A 172 -10.92 -20.41 -5.53
C ASN A 172 -10.04 -19.24 -5.95
N PHE A 173 -8.73 -19.44 -6.11
CA PHE A 173 -7.80 -18.44 -6.67
C PHE A 173 -7.49 -18.76 -8.13
N MET A 174 -7.87 -17.85 -9.03
CA MET A 174 -7.60 -17.92 -10.46
C MET A 174 -6.38 -17.01 -10.74
N LEU A 175 -5.18 -17.59 -10.73
CA LEU A 175 -3.92 -16.92 -11.06
C LEU A 175 -3.71 -16.90 -12.57
N ASP A 176 -2.74 -16.11 -13.07
CA ASP A 176 -2.48 -15.88 -14.51
C ASP A 176 -3.75 -15.46 -15.29
N THR A 177 -4.70 -14.86 -14.57
CA THR A 177 -6.05 -14.58 -15.09
C THR A 177 -6.37 -13.10 -14.98
N LYS A 178 -6.43 -12.43 -16.13
CA LYS A 178 -6.74 -11.00 -16.22
C LYS A 178 -8.22 -10.78 -16.60
N VAL A 179 -8.90 -9.91 -15.87
CA VAL A 179 -10.22 -9.39 -16.24
C VAL A 179 -10.06 -8.40 -17.38
N THR A 180 -10.66 -8.72 -18.53
CA THR A 180 -10.60 -7.86 -19.73
C THR A 180 -11.87 -7.02 -19.91
N ASN A 181 -13.02 -7.58 -19.54
CA ASN A 181 -14.31 -6.87 -19.66
C ASN A 181 -15.27 -7.28 -18.54
N ILE A 182 -16.18 -6.38 -18.18
CA ILE A 182 -17.22 -6.60 -17.18
C ILE A 182 -18.52 -6.01 -17.75
N LYS A 183 -19.59 -6.80 -17.75
CA LYS A 183 -20.93 -6.36 -18.20
C LYS A 183 -22.01 -6.92 -17.27
N LYS A 184 -23.06 -6.16 -17.07
CA LYS A 184 -24.26 -6.62 -16.36
C LYS A 184 -25.20 -7.33 -17.33
N ILE A 185 -25.54 -8.59 -17.06
CA ILE A 185 -26.43 -9.41 -17.87
C ILE A 185 -27.35 -10.21 -16.92
N ASP A 186 -28.64 -10.10 -17.09
CA ASP A 186 -29.68 -10.85 -16.34
C ASP A 186 -29.50 -10.82 -14.82
N GLY A 187 -29.14 -9.64 -14.29
CA GLY A 187 -28.94 -9.43 -12.85
C GLY A 187 -27.64 -9.98 -12.29
N LYS A 188 -26.70 -10.42 -13.13
CA LYS A 188 -25.36 -10.88 -12.75
C LYS A 188 -24.28 -10.10 -13.47
N TRP A 189 -23.07 -10.09 -12.90
CA TRP A 189 -21.88 -9.65 -13.59
C TRP A 189 -21.36 -10.77 -14.50
N LYS A 190 -21.30 -10.51 -15.79
CA LYS A 190 -20.57 -11.32 -16.76
C LYS A 190 -19.14 -10.75 -16.84
N ILE A 191 -18.17 -11.54 -16.41
CA ILE A 191 -16.76 -11.18 -16.34
C ILE A 191 -16.01 -11.96 -17.42
N THR A 192 -15.41 -11.25 -18.38
CA THR A 192 -14.61 -11.87 -19.45
C THR A 192 -13.14 -11.84 -19.05
N LEU A 193 -12.47 -12.96 -19.19
CA LEU A 193 -11.08 -13.20 -18.84
C LEU A 193 -10.17 -13.13 -20.07
N ASN A 194 -8.86 -13.02 -19.88
CA ASN A 194 -7.86 -12.95 -20.97
C ASN A 194 -7.85 -14.17 -21.90
N SER A 195 -8.34 -15.32 -21.46
CA SER A 195 -8.53 -16.54 -22.26
C SER A 195 -9.84 -16.56 -23.08
N ASN A 196 -10.58 -15.44 -23.11
CA ASN A 196 -11.97 -15.34 -23.59
C ASN A 196 -12.95 -16.29 -22.85
N TYR A 197 -12.53 -16.84 -21.74
CA TYR A 197 -13.40 -17.58 -20.85
C TYR A 197 -14.27 -16.60 -20.05
N GLU A 198 -15.53 -16.95 -19.83
CA GLU A 198 -16.50 -16.10 -19.17
C GLU A 198 -16.99 -16.77 -17.88
N ILE A 199 -17.05 -15.97 -16.83
CA ILE A 199 -17.64 -16.36 -15.54
C ILE A 199 -18.74 -15.39 -15.17
N PHE A 200 -19.63 -15.83 -14.29
CA PHE A 200 -20.71 -15.00 -13.78
C PHE A 200 -20.58 -14.84 -12.26
N ALA A 201 -20.95 -13.67 -11.76
CA ALA A 201 -20.95 -13.38 -10.33
C ALA A 201 -22.22 -12.61 -9.93
N ASN A 202 -22.79 -12.96 -8.77
CA ASN A 202 -23.89 -12.19 -8.20
C ASN A 202 -23.39 -10.86 -7.62
N PHE A 203 -22.20 -10.87 -7.03
CA PHE A 203 -21.57 -9.69 -6.44
C PHE A 203 -20.08 -9.60 -6.81
N LEU A 204 -19.56 -8.38 -6.94
CA LEU A 204 -18.19 -8.10 -7.30
C LEU A 204 -17.51 -7.22 -6.23
N ILE A 205 -16.32 -7.61 -5.79
CA ILE A 205 -15.43 -6.75 -4.99
C ILE A 205 -14.23 -6.35 -5.82
N ASN A 206 -14.07 -5.05 -6.04
CA ASN A 206 -12.90 -4.49 -6.72
C ASN A 206 -11.81 -4.14 -5.70
N ALA A 207 -10.80 -4.98 -5.61
CA ALA A 207 -9.57 -4.80 -4.83
C ALA A 207 -8.32 -4.79 -5.75
N ALA A 208 -8.49 -4.31 -7.00
CA ALA A 208 -7.50 -4.40 -8.08
C ALA A 208 -6.29 -3.44 -7.92
N GLY A 209 -6.19 -2.71 -6.82
CA GLY A 209 -5.03 -1.86 -6.52
C GLY A 209 -4.79 -0.80 -7.59
N GLY A 210 -3.72 -0.94 -8.38
CA GLY A 210 -3.38 0.02 -9.44
C GLY A 210 -4.34 0.04 -10.62
N GLU A 211 -5.17 -0.99 -10.82
CA GLU A 211 -6.25 -1.00 -11.83
C GLU A 211 -7.64 -0.75 -11.23
N ALA A 212 -7.73 -0.35 -9.95
CA ALA A 212 -9.02 -0.21 -9.28
C ALA A 212 -9.95 0.82 -9.97
N ILE A 213 -9.40 1.93 -10.47
CA ILE A 213 -10.14 2.94 -11.23
C ILE A 213 -10.64 2.36 -12.57
N ASP A 214 -9.79 1.66 -13.32
CA ASP A 214 -10.15 1.05 -14.60
C ASP A 214 -11.27 -0.01 -14.44
N ILE A 215 -11.21 -0.80 -13.37
CA ILE A 215 -12.25 -1.79 -13.04
C ILE A 215 -13.55 -1.08 -12.64
N ALA A 216 -13.48 0.00 -11.87
CA ALA A 216 -14.65 0.80 -11.50
C ALA A 216 -15.33 1.42 -12.75
N HIS A 217 -14.55 2.00 -13.66
CA HIS A 217 -15.07 2.52 -14.94
C HIS A 217 -15.76 1.44 -15.78
N LYS A 218 -15.24 0.20 -15.82
CA LYS A 218 -15.89 -0.92 -16.52
C LYS A 218 -17.25 -1.31 -15.93
N THR A 219 -17.50 -0.99 -14.66
CA THR A 219 -18.79 -1.21 -14.00
C THR A 219 -19.71 0.01 -14.04
N GLY A 220 -19.25 1.14 -14.61
CA GLY A 220 -20.01 2.36 -14.77
C GLY A 220 -20.00 3.28 -13.55
N VAL A 221 -19.01 3.14 -12.66
CA VAL A 221 -18.85 4.00 -11.47
C VAL A 221 -17.50 4.72 -11.48
N ALA A 222 -17.35 5.72 -10.61
CA ALA A 222 -16.13 6.51 -10.44
C ALA A 222 -15.68 7.32 -11.68
N GLU A 223 -16.55 7.64 -12.62
CA GLU A 223 -16.25 8.30 -13.90
C GLU A 223 -15.51 9.65 -13.77
N LYS A 224 -15.67 10.32 -12.63
CA LYS A 224 -15.01 11.61 -12.33
C LYS A 224 -13.64 11.45 -11.68
N LEU A 225 -13.26 10.24 -11.32
CA LEU A 225 -11.97 9.93 -10.74
C LEU A 225 -11.01 9.44 -11.81
N THR A 226 -9.74 9.78 -11.66
CA THR A 226 -8.63 9.20 -12.42
C THR A 226 -7.47 8.90 -11.48
N ASP A 227 -6.47 8.21 -11.95
CA ASP A 227 -5.28 7.99 -11.17
C ASP A 227 -4.00 8.33 -11.93
N VAL A 228 -2.95 8.56 -11.17
CA VAL A 228 -1.58 8.73 -11.66
C VAL A 228 -0.68 7.74 -10.96
N HIS A 229 0.32 7.26 -11.68
CA HIS A 229 1.19 6.21 -11.19
C HIS A 229 2.61 6.74 -11.00
N PHE A 230 3.25 6.34 -9.91
CA PHE A 230 4.61 6.72 -9.57
C PHE A 230 5.43 5.47 -9.30
N ARG A 231 6.51 5.28 -10.06
CA ARG A 231 7.45 4.19 -9.87
C ARG A 231 8.54 4.62 -8.88
N GLY A 232 8.62 3.89 -7.78
CA GLY A 232 9.71 3.98 -6.82
C GLY A 232 10.82 3.02 -7.15
N GLU A 233 12.01 3.53 -7.40
CA GLU A 233 13.20 2.74 -7.69
C GLU A 233 14.11 2.69 -6.47
N TYR A 234 14.84 1.58 -6.32
CA TYR A 234 15.74 1.35 -5.19
C TYR A 234 17.14 1.01 -5.69
N TRP A 235 18.14 1.30 -4.85
CA TRP A 235 19.51 0.86 -4.99
C TRP A 235 19.87 -0.03 -3.80
N LYS A 236 20.32 -1.25 -4.05
CA LYS A 236 20.86 -2.14 -3.03
C LYS A 236 22.22 -1.65 -2.57
N THR A 237 22.48 -1.74 -1.28
CA THR A 237 23.78 -1.38 -0.73
C THR A 237 24.63 -2.62 -0.50
N PRO A 238 25.98 -2.49 -0.55
CA PRO A 238 26.88 -3.58 -0.18
C PRO A 238 26.65 -4.04 1.25
N LYS A 239 26.90 -5.32 1.52
CA LYS A 239 26.72 -5.93 2.84
C LYS A 239 27.51 -5.25 3.97
N GLU A 240 28.61 -4.58 3.65
CA GLU A 240 29.40 -3.80 4.62
C GLU A 240 28.60 -2.66 5.27
N TYR A 241 27.50 -2.23 4.63
CA TYR A 241 26.62 -1.18 5.18
C TYR A 241 25.44 -1.74 5.99
N ASN A 242 25.25 -3.07 6.06
CA ASN A 242 24.11 -3.67 6.77
C ASN A 242 24.04 -3.29 8.26
N ASN A 243 25.17 -2.91 8.85
CA ASN A 243 25.27 -2.47 10.25
C ASN A 243 25.53 -0.96 10.39
N LEU A 244 25.32 -0.17 9.33
CA LEU A 244 25.53 1.27 9.36
C LEU A 244 24.56 1.96 10.32
N THR A 245 23.32 1.46 10.37
CA THR A 245 22.30 1.85 11.35
C THR A 245 21.58 0.61 11.88
N LYS A 246 20.92 0.74 13.01
CA LYS A 246 20.07 -0.32 13.60
C LYS A 246 18.65 -0.25 13.11
N THR A 247 18.23 0.95 12.68
CA THR A 247 16.87 1.25 12.21
C THR A 247 16.88 1.78 10.79
N SER A 248 15.77 1.68 10.09
CA SER A 248 15.55 2.44 8.84
C SER A 248 15.47 3.92 9.14
N VAL A 249 15.98 4.75 8.22
CA VAL A 249 16.05 6.20 8.42
C VAL A 249 15.37 6.91 7.26
N TYR A 250 14.38 7.71 7.58
CA TYR A 250 13.62 8.54 6.67
C TYR A 250 13.94 10.00 6.94
N SER A 251 13.89 10.85 5.95
CA SER A 251 13.93 12.30 6.15
C SER A 251 12.54 12.89 5.99
N VAL A 252 12.29 14.00 6.69
CA VAL A 252 11.09 14.81 6.46
C VAL A 252 10.98 15.14 4.97
N PRO A 253 9.83 14.92 4.33
CA PRO A 253 9.64 15.17 2.90
C PRO A 253 9.83 16.63 2.54
N GLU A 254 10.52 16.90 1.42
CA GLU A 254 10.65 18.26 0.86
C GLU A 254 9.30 18.84 0.42
N TYR A 255 8.37 17.97 -0.03
CA TYR A 255 7.02 18.33 -0.48
C TYR A 255 5.94 17.54 0.29
N PRO A 256 5.63 17.92 1.55
CA PRO A 256 4.76 17.15 2.44
C PRO A 256 3.29 17.09 1.99
N ASP A 257 2.85 18.00 1.11
CA ASP A 257 1.48 18.07 0.60
C ASP A 257 1.22 17.09 -0.55
N TYR A 258 2.27 16.50 -1.13
CA TYR A 258 2.16 15.50 -2.17
C TYR A 258 2.32 14.08 -1.59
N PRO A 259 1.74 13.04 -2.24
CA PRO A 259 1.82 11.67 -1.75
C PRO A 259 3.18 11.01 -2.04
N PHE A 260 4.26 11.76 -1.95
CA PHE A 260 5.62 11.31 -2.22
C PHE A 260 6.44 11.35 -0.95
N LEU A 261 7.40 10.45 -0.88
CA LEU A 261 8.41 10.41 0.17
C LEU A 261 9.76 10.57 -0.48
N ASP A 262 10.66 11.27 0.19
CA ASP A 262 12.05 11.38 -0.22
C ASP A 262 12.79 10.03 -0.10
N PRO A 263 13.90 9.81 -0.81
CA PRO A 263 14.66 8.58 -0.68
C PRO A 263 15.09 8.32 0.75
N HIS A 264 14.84 7.09 1.21
CA HIS A 264 15.12 6.63 2.55
C HIS A 264 16.33 5.69 2.58
N TRP A 265 16.88 5.49 3.76
CA TRP A 265 17.70 4.36 4.10
C TRP A 265 16.82 3.26 4.72
N ILE A 266 16.72 2.13 4.05
CA ILE A 266 15.80 1.06 4.41
C ILE A 266 16.57 -0.18 4.81
N ILE A 267 16.23 -0.74 5.97
CA ILE A 267 16.66 -2.08 6.38
C ILE A 267 15.51 -3.04 6.14
N ARG A 268 15.73 -4.02 5.29
CA ARG A 268 14.78 -5.10 5.00
C ARG A 268 14.73 -6.10 6.15
N VAL A 269 13.66 -6.89 6.24
CA VAL A 269 13.51 -7.91 7.29
C VAL A 269 14.65 -8.95 7.31
N ASP A 270 15.30 -9.19 6.17
CA ASP A 270 16.47 -10.07 6.02
C ASP A 270 17.81 -9.40 6.37
N GLY A 271 17.78 -8.12 6.77
CA GLY A 271 18.95 -7.33 7.15
C GLY A 271 19.68 -6.65 6.00
N ASN A 272 19.30 -6.89 4.74
CA ASN A 272 19.85 -6.16 3.61
C ASN A 272 19.36 -4.70 3.61
N CYS A 273 20.21 -3.79 3.14
CA CYS A 273 19.88 -2.38 3.11
C CYS A 273 19.70 -1.88 1.68
N GLU A 274 18.79 -0.92 1.52
CA GLU A 274 18.48 -0.29 0.23
C GLU A 274 18.30 1.23 0.41
N ILE A 275 18.55 1.98 -0.66
CA ILE A 275 18.29 3.42 -0.76
C ILE A 275 17.16 3.64 -1.78
N GLY A 276 16.16 4.39 -1.41
CA GLY A 276 14.98 4.71 -2.22
C GLY A 276 13.72 4.80 -1.36
N PRO A 277 12.54 4.93 -1.96
CA PRO A 277 12.31 5.11 -3.39
C PRO A 277 12.45 6.57 -3.84
N ASN A 278 12.51 6.79 -5.15
CA ASN A 278 12.08 8.02 -5.81
C ASN A 278 10.59 7.91 -6.19
N ALA A 279 10.07 8.91 -6.92
CA ALA A 279 8.67 8.92 -7.36
C ALA A 279 8.57 9.28 -8.86
N LEU A 280 9.17 8.45 -9.73
CA LEU A 280 9.15 8.67 -11.17
C LEU A 280 7.73 8.52 -11.74
N PRO A 281 7.13 9.54 -12.37
CA PRO A 281 5.85 9.42 -13.06
C PRO A 281 5.89 8.35 -14.16
N VAL A 282 4.90 7.46 -14.18
CA VAL A 282 4.73 6.41 -15.19
C VAL A 282 3.27 6.33 -15.63
N PHE A 283 3.02 5.77 -16.81
CA PHE A 283 1.70 5.79 -17.45
C PHE A 283 0.90 4.50 -17.27
N SER A 284 1.47 3.53 -16.58
CA SER A 284 0.82 2.24 -16.32
C SER A 284 1.03 1.83 -14.86
N PRO A 285 0.04 1.21 -14.20
CA PRO A 285 0.23 0.58 -12.90
C PRO A 285 1.22 -0.59 -12.93
N TYR A 286 1.66 -0.99 -14.13
CA TYR A 286 2.66 -2.03 -14.41
C TYR A 286 3.89 -1.48 -15.13
N GLY A 287 4.10 -0.19 -15.10
CA GLY A 287 5.18 0.54 -15.78
C GLY A 287 6.58 0.26 -15.22
N TYR A 288 6.89 -1.00 -14.89
CA TYR A 288 8.21 -1.42 -14.41
C TYR A 288 9.28 -1.36 -15.50
N ASN A 289 8.90 -1.44 -16.77
CA ASN A 289 9.78 -1.33 -17.92
C ASN A 289 9.33 -0.23 -18.89
N LYS A 290 10.22 0.14 -19.82
CA LYS A 290 9.97 1.22 -20.79
C LYS A 290 8.87 0.85 -21.80
N SER A 291 8.81 -0.40 -22.24
CA SER A 291 7.86 -0.83 -23.28
C SER A 291 6.41 -0.71 -22.78
N GLU A 292 6.13 -1.08 -21.56
CA GLU A 292 4.80 -0.98 -20.95
C GLU A 292 4.36 0.48 -20.80
N ASN A 293 5.26 1.35 -20.36
CA ASN A 293 4.98 2.78 -20.25
C ASN A 293 4.68 3.43 -21.60
N ILE A 294 5.40 3.08 -22.66
CA ILE A 294 5.18 3.63 -24.01
C ILE A 294 3.79 3.23 -24.54
N LYS A 295 3.39 1.97 -24.34
CA LYS A 295 2.07 1.50 -24.77
C LYS A 295 0.92 2.27 -24.14
N GLN A 296 1.05 2.57 -22.85
CA GLN A 296 0.00 3.24 -22.07
C GLN A 296 0.09 4.77 -22.09
N PHE A 297 1.14 5.34 -22.67
CA PHE A 297 1.37 6.79 -22.70
C PHE A 297 0.18 7.57 -23.29
N ILE A 298 -0.20 7.27 -24.54
CA ILE A 298 -1.28 7.99 -25.23
C ILE A 298 -2.63 7.79 -24.54
N PRO A 299 -3.10 6.56 -24.24
CA PRO A 299 -4.35 6.35 -23.53
C PRO A 299 -4.42 7.10 -22.20
N LYS A 300 -3.37 7.00 -21.37
CA LYS A 300 -3.34 7.64 -20.05
C LYS A 300 -3.28 9.16 -20.14
N MET A 301 -2.50 9.71 -21.07
CA MET A 301 -2.47 11.16 -21.29
C MET A 301 -3.84 11.71 -21.74
N LEU A 302 -4.55 11.01 -22.61
CA LEU A 302 -5.90 11.41 -23.01
C LEU A 302 -6.90 11.35 -21.86
N GLU A 303 -6.83 10.33 -21.03
CA GLU A 303 -7.63 10.22 -19.80
C GLU A 303 -7.33 11.38 -18.84
N MET A 304 -6.07 11.65 -18.55
CA MET A 304 -5.65 12.74 -17.67
C MET A 304 -6.10 14.10 -18.16
N LEU A 305 -6.00 14.36 -19.46
CA LEU A 305 -6.45 15.64 -20.07
C LEU A 305 -7.98 15.81 -20.04
N ARG A 306 -8.74 14.72 -20.06
CA ARG A 306 -10.21 14.74 -20.00
C ARG A 306 -10.76 14.77 -18.58
N SER A 307 -9.93 14.50 -17.59
CA SER A 307 -10.29 14.41 -16.17
C SER A 307 -9.82 15.63 -15.37
N GLY A 308 -10.06 15.63 -14.07
CA GLY A 308 -9.53 16.60 -13.11
C GLY A 308 -8.01 16.68 -13.09
N ALA A 309 -7.31 15.59 -13.44
CA ALA A 309 -5.85 15.52 -13.45
C ALA A 309 -5.18 16.55 -14.40
N ARG A 310 -5.91 17.09 -15.39
CA ARG A 310 -5.39 18.21 -16.22
C ARG A 310 -4.96 19.41 -15.38
N LYS A 311 -5.67 19.70 -14.27
CA LYS A 311 -5.34 20.82 -13.38
C LYS A 311 -4.02 20.54 -12.65
N THR A 312 -3.83 19.29 -12.19
CA THR A 312 -2.60 18.84 -11.55
C THR A 312 -1.40 18.88 -12.49
N ILE A 313 -1.55 18.40 -13.73
CA ILE A 313 -0.47 18.41 -14.73
C ILE A 313 -0.02 19.84 -15.06
N LEU A 314 -0.96 20.79 -15.07
CA LEU A 314 -0.69 22.20 -15.37
C LEU A 314 -0.20 23.00 -14.15
N ASP A 315 -0.25 22.40 -12.96
CA ASP A 315 0.26 23.02 -11.73
C ASP A 315 1.79 23.10 -11.76
N LYS A 316 2.34 24.29 -11.54
CA LYS A 316 3.79 24.54 -11.61
C LYS A 316 4.57 23.74 -10.58
N GLN A 317 4.06 23.66 -9.35
CA GLN A 317 4.73 22.94 -8.26
C GLN A 317 4.79 21.45 -8.56
N PHE A 318 3.70 20.87 -9.10
CA PHE A 318 3.69 19.49 -9.54
C PHE A 318 4.67 19.23 -10.70
N GLN A 319 4.77 20.15 -11.66
CA GLN A 319 5.72 20.05 -12.78
C GLN A 319 7.18 20.07 -12.28
N GLU A 320 7.51 21.00 -11.38
CA GLU A 320 8.83 21.08 -10.76
C GLU A 320 9.19 19.79 -10.02
N LEU A 321 8.25 19.27 -9.22
CA LEU A 321 8.40 17.98 -8.53
C LEU A 321 8.64 16.85 -9.52
N ALA A 322 7.80 16.72 -10.55
CA ALA A 322 7.95 15.68 -11.58
C ALA A 322 9.30 15.73 -12.29
N ILE A 323 9.77 16.94 -12.63
CA ILE A 323 11.11 17.13 -13.23
C ILE A 323 12.22 16.71 -12.27
N ASN A 324 12.12 17.06 -10.98
CA ASN A 324 13.11 16.68 -9.98
C ASN A 324 13.15 15.16 -9.79
N GLU A 325 12.00 14.50 -9.78
CA GLU A 325 11.93 13.05 -9.68
C GLU A 325 12.44 12.33 -10.95
N ILE A 326 12.22 12.89 -12.14
CA ILE A 326 12.84 12.41 -13.37
C ILE A 326 14.38 12.52 -13.29
N ARG A 327 14.92 13.65 -12.83
CA ARG A 327 16.37 13.83 -12.63
C ARG A 327 16.92 12.83 -11.60
N THR A 328 16.20 12.59 -10.51
CA THR A 328 16.55 11.60 -9.48
C THR A 328 16.58 10.19 -10.05
N ALA A 329 15.63 9.83 -10.93
CA ALA A 329 15.59 8.53 -11.60
C ALA A 329 16.75 8.35 -12.63
N MET A 330 17.15 9.43 -13.30
CA MET A 330 18.23 9.41 -14.28
C MET A 330 19.61 9.39 -13.65
N SER A 331 19.76 9.87 -12.43
CA SER A 331 21.06 10.02 -11.75
C SER A 331 21.09 9.27 -10.41
N LYS A 332 21.86 8.18 -10.37
CA LYS A 332 22.17 7.45 -9.13
C LYS A 332 22.69 8.39 -8.03
N SER A 333 23.62 9.25 -8.40
CA SER A 333 24.24 10.18 -7.44
C SER A 333 23.24 11.18 -6.85
N THR A 334 22.27 11.65 -7.63
CA THR A 334 21.21 12.55 -7.14
C THR A 334 20.39 11.89 -6.06
N MET A 335 19.92 10.65 -6.26
CA MET A 335 19.15 9.92 -5.25
C MET A 335 20.00 9.65 -4.00
N ILE A 336 21.21 9.14 -4.15
CA ILE A 336 22.04 8.77 -3.01
C ILE A 336 22.51 10.00 -2.23
N ASN A 337 22.77 11.12 -2.88
CA ASN A 337 23.17 12.35 -2.21
C ASN A 337 22.08 12.91 -1.28
N ARG A 338 20.79 12.67 -1.56
CA ARG A 338 19.70 13.02 -0.64
C ARG A 338 19.85 12.24 0.68
N VAL A 339 20.14 10.93 0.62
CA VAL A 339 20.38 10.09 1.80
C VAL A 339 21.70 10.43 2.50
N LYS A 340 22.74 10.82 1.75
CA LYS A 340 24.04 11.25 2.32
C LYS A 340 23.94 12.51 3.19
N GLN A 341 22.89 13.30 3.07
CA GLN A 341 22.68 14.44 3.96
C GLN A 341 22.56 14.01 5.42
N PHE A 342 21.92 12.87 5.67
CA PHE A 342 21.78 12.31 7.01
C PHE A 342 22.63 11.06 7.28
N LEU A 343 23.16 10.37 6.24
CA LEU A 343 24.10 9.26 6.33
C LEU A 343 25.37 9.51 5.50
N PRO A 344 26.27 10.39 5.95
CA PRO A 344 27.42 10.86 5.16
C PRO A 344 28.45 9.79 4.81
N LYS A 345 28.51 8.67 5.54
CA LYS A 345 29.48 7.57 5.30
C LYS A 345 29.20 6.75 4.04
N ILE A 346 28.06 6.93 3.39
CA ILE A 346 27.74 6.20 2.17
C ILE A 346 28.67 6.63 1.01
N ASN A 347 29.35 5.64 0.40
CA ASN A 347 30.11 5.86 -0.83
C ASN A 347 29.27 5.45 -2.06
N ILE A 348 28.97 6.40 -2.93
CA ILE A 348 28.13 6.23 -4.13
C ILE A 348 28.72 5.19 -5.10
N GLU A 349 30.04 5.11 -5.23
CA GLU A 349 30.74 4.22 -6.14
C GLU A 349 30.51 2.74 -5.79
N LYS A 350 30.36 2.45 -4.49
CA LYS A 350 30.13 1.08 -4.01
C LYS A 350 28.71 0.59 -4.25
N ILE A 351 27.77 1.47 -4.60
CA ILE A 351 26.38 1.13 -4.85
C ILE A 351 26.19 0.92 -6.34
N THR A 352 26.06 -0.34 -6.77
CA THR A 352 26.06 -0.72 -8.19
C THR A 352 24.84 -1.50 -8.62
N GLU A 353 24.07 -2.05 -7.69
CA GLU A 353 22.94 -2.93 -7.97
C GLU A 353 21.58 -2.23 -7.75
N ARG A 354 20.68 -2.41 -8.71
CA ARG A 354 19.28 -1.94 -8.58
C ARG A 354 18.46 -2.89 -7.70
N GLY A 355 17.62 -2.32 -6.85
CA GLY A 355 16.58 -3.04 -6.12
C GLY A 355 15.32 -3.26 -6.97
N ILE A 356 14.32 -3.87 -6.36
CA ILE A 356 13.01 -4.14 -7.01
C ILE A 356 12.16 -2.87 -6.94
N ALA A 357 11.80 -2.34 -8.11
CA ALA A 357 10.91 -1.18 -8.19
C ALA A 357 9.46 -1.54 -7.82
N GLY A 358 8.79 -0.62 -7.13
CA GLY A 358 7.35 -0.67 -6.86
C GLY A 358 6.61 0.46 -7.56
N ILE A 359 5.29 0.32 -7.74
CA ILE A 359 4.45 1.40 -8.28
C ILE A 359 3.35 1.73 -7.27
N ARG A 360 3.20 3.04 -7.01
CA ARG A 360 2.09 3.61 -6.27
C ARG A 360 1.14 4.26 -7.26
N SER A 361 -0.15 3.94 -7.16
CA SER A 361 -1.22 4.63 -7.89
C SER A 361 -1.94 5.57 -6.91
N SER A 362 -2.09 6.82 -7.28
CA SER A 362 -2.76 7.84 -6.46
C SER A 362 -3.92 8.44 -7.22
N VAL A 363 -5.09 8.43 -6.60
CA VAL A 363 -6.32 8.94 -7.21
C VAL A 363 -6.38 10.46 -7.15
N ILE A 364 -6.82 11.06 -8.24
CA ILE A 364 -7.10 12.49 -8.40
C ILE A 364 -8.60 12.66 -8.64
N ASN A 365 -9.20 13.62 -7.92
CA ASN A 365 -10.61 13.98 -8.07
C ASN A 365 -10.84 14.97 -9.21
N GLU A 366 -12.11 15.34 -9.46
CA GLU A 366 -12.52 16.29 -10.50
C GLU A 366 -11.93 17.70 -10.31
N ASP A 367 -11.52 18.06 -9.08
CA ASP A 367 -10.85 19.32 -8.77
C ASP A 367 -9.36 19.34 -9.06
N GLY A 368 -8.78 18.19 -9.43
CA GLY A 368 -7.35 18.03 -9.67
C GLY A 368 -6.56 17.84 -8.38
N LYS A 369 -7.18 17.42 -7.29
CA LYS A 369 -6.52 17.18 -6.00
C LYS A 369 -6.31 15.70 -5.77
N PHE A 370 -5.15 15.35 -5.22
CA PHE A 370 -4.90 14.00 -4.71
C PHE A 370 -5.85 13.69 -3.55
N VAL A 371 -6.50 12.53 -3.63
CA VAL A 371 -7.37 12.06 -2.56
C VAL A 371 -6.51 11.48 -1.42
N PRO A 372 -6.65 11.98 -0.18
CA PRO A 372 -5.74 11.60 0.90
C PRO A 372 -6.01 10.21 1.50
N ASP A 373 -7.26 9.77 1.49
CA ASP A 373 -7.68 8.51 2.13
C ASP A 373 -8.31 7.55 1.12
N VAL A 374 -8.75 6.41 1.59
CA VAL A 374 -9.45 5.38 0.80
C VAL A 374 -10.81 5.90 0.35
N ILE A 375 -11.19 5.58 -0.87
CA ILE A 375 -12.53 5.83 -1.39
C ILE A 375 -13.26 4.50 -1.46
N LEU A 376 -14.43 4.43 -0.85
CA LEU A 376 -15.35 3.30 -0.95
C LEU A 376 -16.56 3.71 -1.77
N GLN A 377 -16.82 2.97 -2.84
CA GLN A 377 -18.03 3.11 -3.65
C GLN A 377 -18.75 1.78 -3.75
N GLU A 378 -20.05 1.79 -3.52
CA GLU A 378 -20.87 0.58 -3.57
C GLU A 378 -22.19 0.82 -4.30
N ASP A 379 -22.68 -0.24 -4.89
CA ASP A 379 -24.07 -0.38 -5.36
C ASP A 379 -24.61 -1.76 -4.91
N SER A 380 -25.80 -2.11 -5.36
CA SER A 380 -26.44 -3.39 -5.02
C SER A 380 -25.68 -4.63 -5.50
N MET A 381 -24.69 -4.49 -6.37
CA MET A 381 -24.00 -5.61 -7.02
C MET A 381 -22.48 -5.52 -6.97
N ALA A 382 -21.90 -4.39 -6.58
CA ALA A 382 -20.45 -4.21 -6.55
C ALA A 382 -20.00 -3.32 -5.38
N PHE A 383 -18.79 -3.62 -4.89
CA PHE A 383 -18.07 -2.82 -3.90
C PHE A 383 -16.67 -2.51 -4.41
N HIS A 384 -16.34 -1.24 -4.52
CA HIS A 384 -15.07 -0.77 -5.07
C HIS A 384 -14.22 -0.12 -3.99
N ILE A 385 -12.97 -0.58 -3.87
CA ILE A 385 -11.97 -0.04 -2.97
C ILE A 385 -10.95 0.71 -3.81
N LEU A 386 -11.08 2.03 -3.83
CA LEU A 386 -10.27 2.92 -4.66
C LEU A 386 -9.26 3.66 -3.78
N ASN A 387 -8.10 4.00 -4.34
CA ASN A 387 -7.03 4.72 -3.64
C ASN A 387 -6.43 3.99 -2.43
N TYR A 388 -6.54 2.65 -2.35
CA TYR A 388 -5.88 1.88 -1.31
C TYR A 388 -4.40 1.69 -1.64
N ASN A 389 -3.60 2.69 -1.35
CA ASN A 389 -2.17 2.73 -1.67
C ASN A 389 -1.28 2.64 -0.42
N SER A 390 0.03 2.86 -0.58
CA SER A 390 0.97 2.85 0.54
C SER A 390 0.59 3.93 1.59
N PRO A 391 0.62 3.61 2.85
CA PRO A 391 1.10 2.37 3.49
C PRO A 391 0.00 1.36 3.85
N GLY A 392 -1.01 1.20 3.03
CA GLY A 392 -2.17 0.34 3.25
C GLY A 392 -1.87 -1.12 3.64
N ALA A 393 -0.69 -1.66 3.27
CA ALA A 393 -0.37 -3.05 3.59
C ALA A 393 -0.42 -3.37 5.09
N THR A 394 -0.03 -2.44 5.97
CA THR A 394 -0.12 -2.61 7.43
C THR A 394 -1.57 -2.79 7.87
N GLY A 395 -2.48 -2.00 7.34
CA GLY A 395 -3.90 -2.01 7.71
C GLY A 395 -4.76 -3.05 6.98
N ALA A 396 -4.20 -3.88 6.10
CA ALA A 396 -4.99 -4.70 5.18
C ALA A 396 -5.89 -5.72 5.90
N LEU A 397 -5.40 -6.41 6.93
CA LEU A 397 -6.20 -7.38 7.69
C LEU A 397 -7.40 -6.72 8.39
N PRO A 398 -7.23 -5.73 9.29
CA PRO A 398 -8.37 -5.13 9.95
C PRO A 398 -9.31 -4.42 8.97
N PHE A 399 -8.80 -3.77 7.93
CA PHE A 399 -9.64 -3.12 6.93
C PHE A 399 -10.48 -4.13 6.14
N SER A 400 -9.92 -5.30 5.81
CA SER A 400 -10.66 -6.38 5.18
C SER A 400 -11.78 -6.91 6.07
N ALA A 401 -11.55 -7.06 7.37
CA ALA A 401 -12.60 -7.44 8.31
C ALA A 401 -13.71 -6.39 8.37
N TYR A 402 -13.35 -5.09 8.41
CA TYR A 402 -14.32 -4.00 8.33
C TYR A 402 -15.18 -4.09 7.06
N ILE A 403 -14.56 -4.27 5.87
CA ILE A 403 -15.29 -4.40 4.61
C ILE A 403 -16.27 -5.58 4.64
N VAL A 404 -15.82 -6.74 5.10
CA VAL A 404 -16.67 -7.94 5.20
C VAL A 404 -17.86 -7.70 6.14
N ASN A 405 -17.63 -7.04 7.29
CA ASN A 405 -18.70 -6.68 8.21
C ASN A 405 -19.68 -5.66 7.61
N HIS A 406 -19.15 -4.64 6.91
CA HIS A 406 -19.95 -3.62 6.24
C HIS A 406 -20.89 -4.24 5.18
N LEU A 407 -20.37 -5.10 4.34
CA LEU A 407 -21.16 -5.80 3.30
C LEU A 407 -22.23 -6.73 3.90
N SER A 408 -21.93 -7.36 5.04
CA SER A 408 -22.90 -8.17 5.77
C SER A 408 -24.02 -7.32 6.36
N ASN A 409 -23.68 -6.19 6.97
CA ASN A 409 -24.67 -5.27 7.56
C ASN A 409 -25.58 -4.65 6.50
N ASN A 410 -25.08 -4.49 5.26
CA ASN A 410 -25.86 -4.00 4.11
C ASN A 410 -26.65 -5.12 3.39
N GLY A 411 -26.68 -6.33 3.94
CA GLY A 411 -27.48 -7.45 3.43
C GLY A 411 -26.95 -8.07 2.13
N ILE A 412 -25.74 -7.76 1.70
CA ILE A 412 -25.12 -8.32 0.48
C ILE A 412 -24.89 -9.84 0.64
N PHE A 413 -24.47 -10.24 1.84
CA PHE A 413 -24.47 -11.62 2.29
C PHE A 413 -24.63 -11.66 3.80
N GLN A 414 -25.24 -12.73 4.29
CA GLN A 414 -25.34 -12.94 5.73
C GLN A 414 -24.09 -13.63 6.22
N ASN A 415 -23.40 -13.04 7.19
CA ASN A 415 -22.36 -13.74 7.92
C ASN A 415 -23.01 -14.84 8.77
N GLU A 416 -22.62 -16.08 8.55
CA GLU A 416 -23.19 -17.25 9.24
C GLU A 416 -22.90 -17.18 10.75
N ASN A 417 -21.77 -16.59 11.15
CA ASN A 417 -21.39 -16.45 12.55
C ASN A 417 -20.39 -15.29 12.76
N LEU A 418 -20.85 -14.16 13.29
CA LEU A 418 -19.99 -13.03 13.64
C LEU A 418 -19.00 -13.35 14.77
N ASP A 419 -19.25 -14.38 15.56
CA ASP A 419 -18.34 -14.86 16.59
C ASP A 419 -17.35 -15.92 16.10
N ALA A 420 -17.29 -16.17 14.77
CA ALA A 420 -16.39 -17.13 14.20
C ALA A 420 -14.92 -16.83 14.54
N GLN A 421 -14.18 -17.90 14.78
CA GLN A 421 -12.73 -17.83 14.92
C GLN A 421 -12.10 -17.75 13.51
N CYS A 422 -11.53 -16.59 13.18
CA CYS A 422 -10.83 -16.34 11.92
C CYS A 422 -9.32 -16.43 12.16
N GLY A 423 -8.75 -17.63 12.06
CA GLY A 423 -7.38 -17.89 12.45
C GLY A 423 -7.13 -17.59 13.94
N PRO A 424 -6.18 -16.69 14.29
CA PRO A 424 -5.90 -16.37 15.70
C PRO A 424 -6.90 -15.40 16.33
N TRP A 425 -7.85 -14.84 15.56
CA TRP A 425 -8.75 -13.78 16.02
C TRP A 425 -10.21 -14.21 16.04
N LYS A 426 -10.94 -13.73 17.04
CA LYS A 426 -12.40 -13.72 17.04
C LYS A 426 -12.89 -12.54 16.19
N PHE A 427 -13.71 -12.77 15.17
CA PHE A 427 -14.10 -11.73 14.20
C PHE A 427 -14.79 -10.54 14.88
N SER A 428 -15.73 -10.79 15.81
CA SER A 428 -16.41 -9.71 16.57
C SER A 428 -15.43 -8.79 17.30
N LYS A 429 -14.32 -9.35 17.84
CA LYS A 429 -13.30 -8.53 18.53
C LYS A 429 -12.50 -7.63 17.58
N ILE A 430 -12.28 -8.08 16.33
CA ILE A 430 -11.66 -7.19 15.35
C ILE A 430 -12.60 -6.01 15.07
N ILE A 431 -13.89 -6.29 14.86
CA ILE A 431 -14.88 -5.27 14.50
C ILE A 431 -15.08 -4.25 15.61
N GLU A 432 -15.14 -4.67 16.89
CA GLU A 432 -15.22 -3.76 18.05
C GLU A 432 -14.11 -2.69 18.01
N ASN A 433 -12.94 -3.04 17.52
CA ASN A 433 -11.77 -2.16 17.49
C ASN A 433 -11.72 -1.21 16.27
N ILE A 434 -12.43 -1.52 15.17
CA ILE A 434 -12.31 -0.81 13.87
C ILE A 434 -13.60 -0.08 13.44
N THR A 435 -14.48 0.30 14.32
CA THR A 435 -15.64 1.17 13.99
C THR A 435 -15.16 2.58 13.61
N PHE A 436 -15.55 3.13 12.45
CA PHE A 436 -15.19 4.47 11.96
C PHE A 436 -16.25 5.51 12.25
#